data_414267b496972921fafdcfa2b8ad2bf3
#
_entry.id   414267b496972921fafdcfa2b8ad2bf3
#
_cell.length_a   1.000
_cell.length_b   1.000
_cell.length_c   1.000
_cell.angle_alpha   90.00
_cell.angle_beta   90.00
_cell.angle_gamma   90.00
#
_symmetry.space_group_name_H-M   'P 1'
#
loop_
_entity.id
_entity.type
_entity.pdbx_description
1 polymer ?
#
loop_
_entity_poly.entity_id
_entity_poly.type
_entity_poly.pdbx_seq_one_letter_code
_entity_poly.pdbx_strand_id
1 'polypeptide(L)'
;MIDSRKNRLRRELRVLVERWLLPALIAALPWWIGFRIARRLAHRPWFFRERVEATLAIAQRYGVVDDPARFAFEQRLYHLVDHVDLFLLKWRSDRYLDRHFDIDGDWPAGDGALIALSFHWGAGFWALRSLRRGGRRFAGLSVRTDPDSFAGQALLHRYALLRNAEVIRTGAHDLVYIGDGPRPMLRALQAGTCLLTSIDVPGVGGEMPVRLLDRDAQLPSGMIKLAEKAQVPIVFFAVWLDPATGRRKLRIREPLHVTDREAAMHFAASHLDWMLRAVPAAWHFWAYADAFFLQAQSAATRLDLEDQQSA
;
A
#
# COMPACT_ATOMS: atom_id res chain seq x y z
N MET A 1 -31.37 -4.14 -0.14
CA MET A 1 -31.22 -5.61 -0.05
C MET A 1 -30.74 -5.96 1.35
N ILE A 2 -31.58 -6.50 2.21
CA ILE A 2 -31.24 -6.85 3.60
C ILE A 2 -30.24 -8.00 3.54
N ASP A 3 -29.00 -7.71 3.86
CA ASP A 3 -27.95 -8.71 3.96
C ASP A 3 -28.35 -9.73 5.03
N SER A 4 -28.60 -10.97 4.66
CA SER A 4 -29.10 -11.95 5.61
C SER A 4 -28.06 -12.11 6.73
N ARG A 5 -28.52 -12.27 7.98
CA ARG A 5 -27.69 -12.48 9.18
C ARG A 5 -26.62 -13.57 8.96
N LYS A 6 -26.95 -14.56 8.12
CA LYS A 6 -26.04 -15.63 7.67
C LYS A 6 -24.87 -15.12 6.84
N ASN A 7 -25.10 -14.16 5.92
CA ASN A 7 -24.04 -13.62 5.06
C ASN A 7 -23.11 -12.71 5.86
N ARG A 8 -23.65 -11.96 6.81
CA ARG A 8 -22.83 -11.14 7.74
C ARG A 8 -21.94 -12.03 8.59
N LEU A 9 -22.47 -13.10 9.19
CA LEU A 9 -21.66 -14.03 10.01
C LEU A 9 -20.55 -14.68 9.19
N ARG A 10 -20.84 -15.10 7.95
CA ARG A 10 -19.82 -15.67 7.04
C ARG A 10 -18.69 -14.67 6.73
N ARG A 11 -19.05 -13.40 6.50
CA ARG A 11 -18.03 -12.34 6.26
C ARG A 11 -17.17 -12.10 7.50
N GLU A 12 -17.77 -11.97 8.66
CA GLU A 12 -17.03 -11.81 9.92
C GLU A 12 -16.10 -13.01 10.20
N LEU A 13 -16.58 -14.24 9.99
CA LEU A 13 -15.76 -15.45 10.15
C LEU A 13 -14.58 -15.47 9.16
N ARG A 14 -14.82 -15.07 7.90
CA ARG A 14 -13.73 -14.93 6.91
C ARG A 14 -12.69 -13.91 7.38
N VAL A 15 -13.10 -12.72 7.83
CA VAL A 15 -12.20 -11.70 8.37
C VAL A 15 -11.43 -12.22 9.58
N LEU A 16 -12.09 -12.92 10.50
CA LEU A 16 -11.44 -13.54 11.67
C LEU A 16 -10.33 -14.49 11.23
N VAL A 17 -10.61 -15.38 10.28
CA VAL A 17 -9.63 -16.37 9.82
C VAL A 17 -8.51 -15.73 9.02
N GLU A 18 -8.85 -14.94 8.00
CA GLU A 18 -7.89 -14.44 7.01
C GLU A 18 -7.01 -13.29 7.53
N ARG A 19 -7.51 -12.48 8.48
CA ARG A 19 -6.78 -11.28 8.95
C ARG A 19 -6.28 -11.38 10.39
N TRP A 20 -6.83 -12.28 11.20
CA TRP A 20 -6.48 -12.40 12.60
C TRP A 20 -5.83 -13.75 12.93
N LEU A 21 -6.60 -14.84 12.90
CA LEU A 21 -6.14 -16.14 13.41
C LEU A 21 -4.99 -16.70 12.58
N LEU A 22 -5.17 -16.82 11.29
CA LEU A 22 -4.18 -17.42 10.40
C LEU A 22 -2.88 -16.61 10.34
N PRO A 23 -2.92 -15.27 10.14
CA PRO A 23 -1.71 -14.45 10.20
C PRO A 23 -1.01 -14.50 11.55
N ALA A 24 -1.76 -14.46 12.66
CA ALA A 24 -1.20 -14.53 14.00
C ALA A 24 -0.51 -15.88 14.26
N LEU A 25 -1.13 -17.00 13.88
CA LEU A 25 -0.55 -18.32 14.00
C LEU A 25 0.74 -18.46 13.18
N ILE A 26 0.75 -17.97 11.93
CA ILE A 26 1.94 -17.97 11.06
C ILE A 26 3.05 -17.12 11.69
N ALA A 27 2.74 -15.94 12.21
CA ALA A 27 3.71 -15.05 12.85
C ALA A 27 4.29 -15.61 14.17
N ALA A 28 3.54 -16.45 14.88
CA ALA A 28 3.99 -17.11 16.11
C ALA A 28 5.05 -18.21 15.86
N LEU A 29 5.07 -18.79 14.65
CA LEU A 29 6.03 -19.83 14.27
C LEU A 29 7.41 -19.23 13.90
N PRO A 30 8.48 -20.04 13.90
CA PRO A 30 9.71 -19.68 13.22
C PRO A 30 9.43 -19.36 11.75
N TRP A 31 10.03 -18.26 11.22
CA TRP A 31 9.63 -17.74 9.90
C TRP A 31 9.75 -18.77 8.77
N TRP A 32 10.75 -19.61 8.79
CA TRP A 32 10.91 -20.66 7.77
C TRP A 32 9.74 -21.67 7.74
N ILE A 33 9.10 -21.96 8.90
CA ILE A 33 7.88 -22.79 8.98
C ILE A 33 6.68 -21.94 8.53
N GLY A 34 6.53 -20.75 9.12
CA GLY A 34 5.42 -19.84 8.80
C GLY A 34 5.36 -19.53 7.32
N PHE A 35 6.49 -19.23 6.69
CA PHE A 35 6.55 -18.94 5.27
C PHE A 35 6.20 -20.14 4.39
N ARG A 36 6.63 -21.36 4.75
CA ARG A 36 6.21 -22.58 4.04
C ARG A 36 4.69 -22.79 4.10
N ILE A 37 4.08 -22.51 5.25
CA ILE A 37 2.61 -22.58 5.41
C ILE A 37 1.96 -21.50 4.54
N ALA A 38 2.43 -20.25 4.59
CA ALA A 38 1.91 -19.15 3.79
C ALA A 38 1.98 -19.48 2.28
N ARG A 39 3.10 -20.02 1.79
CA ARG A 39 3.24 -20.46 0.39
C ARG A 39 2.26 -21.57 0.03
N ARG A 40 2.08 -22.59 0.88
CA ARG A 40 1.11 -23.67 0.62
C ARG A 40 -0.31 -23.14 0.54
N LEU A 41 -0.69 -22.20 1.38
CA LEU A 41 -2.00 -21.55 1.34
C LEU A 41 -2.17 -20.69 0.09
N ALA A 42 -1.14 -19.96 -0.30
CA ALA A 42 -1.16 -19.13 -1.52
C ALA A 42 -1.35 -19.94 -2.81
N HIS A 43 -0.95 -21.22 -2.82
CA HIS A 43 -1.25 -22.14 -3.92
C HIS A 43 -2.72 -22.61 -3.96
N ARG A 44 -3.52 -22.33 -2.94
CA ARG A 44 -4.92 -22.77 -2.89
C ARG A 44 -5.82 -21.77 -3.63
N PRO A 45 -6.49 -22.13 -4.74
CA PRO A 45 -7.28 -21.19 -5.55
C PRO A 45 -8.44 -20.54 -4.79
N TRP A 46 -9.00 -21.21 -3.78
CA TRP A 46 -10.10 -20.70 -2.96
C TRP A 46 -9.69 -19.57 -2.00
N PHE A 47 -8.38 -19.45 -1.70
CA PHE A 47 -7.87 -18.46 -0.76
C PHE A 47 -7.79 -17.09 -1.43
N PHE A 48 -8.44 -16.07 -0.86
CA PHE A 48 -8.63 -14.73 -1.44
C PHE A 48 -9.19 -14.71 -2.88
N ARG A 49 -9.98 -15.74 -3.26
CA ARG A 49 -10.37 -16.03 -4.65
C ARG A 49 -10.92 -14.80 -5.37
N GLU A 50 -12.04 -14.23 -4.88
CA GLU A 50 -12.76 -13.13 -5.53
C GLU A 50 -11.85 -11.92 -5.81
N ARG A 51 -11.04 -11.58 -4.81
CA ARG A 51 -10.10 -10.46 -4.91
C ARG A 51 -9.01 -10.72 -5.94
N VAL A 52 -8.42 -11.91 -5.94
CA VAL A 52 -7.32 -12.25 -6.83
C VAL A 52 -7.79 -12.39 -8.28
N GLU A 53 -8.96 -12.98 -8.51
CA GLU A 53 -9.55 -13.08 -9.84
C GLU A 53 -9.85 -11.69 -10.44
N ALA A 54 -10.44 -10.78 -9.66
CA ALA A 54 -10.70 -9.41 -10.08
C ALA A 54 -9.39 -8.66 -10.38
N THR A 55 -8.39 -8.77 -9.50
CA THR A 55 -7.09 -8.12 -9.67
C THR A 55 -6.35 -8.66 -10.90
N LEU A 56 -6.35 -9.98 -11.11
CA LEU A 56 -5.71 -10.63 -12.25
C LEU A 56 -6.30 -10.14 -13.58
N ALA A 57 -7.64 -10.11 -13.68
CA ALA A 57 -8.34 -9.64 -14.88
C ALA A 57 -7.94 -8.20 -15.26
N ILE A 58 -7.81 -7.33 -14.25
CA ILE A 58 -7.39 -5.95 -14.46
C ILE A 58 -5.92 -5.89 -14.87
N ALA A 59 -5.01 -6.55 -14.15
CA ALA A 59 -3.59 -6.52 -14.46
C ALA A 59 -3.27 -7.08 -15.86
N GLN A 60 -4.01 -8.10 -16.32
CA GLN A 60 -3.92 -8.65 -17.67
C GLN A 60 -4.29 -7.61 -18.75
N ARG A 61 -5.34 -6.78 -18.52
CA ARG A 61 -5.72 -5.71 -19.45
C ARG A 61 -4.60 -4.67 -19.63
N TYR A 62 -3.79 -4.48 -18.60
CA TYR A 62 -2.65 -3.54 -18.64
C TYR A 62 -1.34 -4.19 -19.13
N GLY A 63 -1.34 -5.48 -19.47
CA GLY A 63 -0.22 -6.14 -20.12
C GLY A 63 0.99 -6.42 -19.21
N VAL A 64 0.78 -6.47 -17.88
CA VAL A 64 1.86 -6.70 -16.91
C VAL A 64 1.89 -8.12 -16.35
N VAL A 65 1.11 -9.04 -16.92
CA VAL A 65 0.98 -10.42 -16.46
C VAL A 65 1.42 -11.38 -17.55
N ASP A 66 2.64 -11.89 -17.44
CA ASP A 66 3.17 -12.92 -18.35
C ASP A 66 2.68 -14.31 -17.97
N ASP A 67 2.59 -14.60 -16.67
CA ASP A 67 2.13 -15.88 -16.12
C ASP A 67 0.97 -15.64 -15.13
N PRO A 68 -0.27 -15.89 -15.54
CA PRO A 68 -1.46 -15.71 -14.69
C PRO A 68 -1.46 -16.58 -13.43
N ALA A 69 -0.93 -17.80 -13.49
CA ALA A 69 -0.89 -18.71 -12.35
C ALA A 69 0.11 -18.21 -11.29
N ARG A 70 1.27 -17.78 -11.75
CA ARG A 70 2.30 -17.16 -10.91
C ARG A 70 1.79 -15.87 -10.28
N PHE A 71 1.19 -14.97 -11.07
CA PHE A 71 0.62 -13.73 -10.56
C PHE A 71 -0.41 -13.99 -9.46
N ALA A 72 -1.36 -14.92 -9.70
CA ALA A 72 -2.39 -15.26 -8.74
C ALA A 72 -1.82 -15.87 -7.44
N PHE A 73 -0.79 -16.71 -7.55
CA PHE A 73 -0.06 -17.24 -6.39
C PHE A 73 0.62 -16.12 -5.60
N GLU A 74 1.39 -15.26 -6.27
CA GLU A 74 2.12 -14.17 -5.64
C GLU A 74 1.15 -13.16 -4.99
N GLN A 75 0.04 -12.82 -5.64
CA GLN A 75 -0.99 -11.94 -5.09
C GLN A 75 -1.59 -12.47 -3.78
N ARG A 76 -1.92 -13.79 -3.73
CA ARG A 76 -2.38 -14.43 -2.49
C ARG A 76 -1.31 -14.38 -1.40
N LEU A 77 -0.06 -14.63 -1.78
CA LEU A 77 1.07 -14.61 -0.86
C LEU A 77 1.29 -13.21 -0.29
N TYR A 78 1.26 -12.15 -1.13
CA TYR A 78 1.39 -10.77 -0.69
C TYR A 78 0.28 -10.38 0.28
N HIS A 79 -0.97 -10.71 -0.04
CA HIS A 79 -2.10 -10.42 0.86
C HIS A 79 -1.97 -11.11 2.22
N LEU A 80 -1.61 -12.39 2.22
CA LEU A 80 -1.45 -13.11 3.48
C LEU A 80 -0.28 -12.56 4.29
N VAL A 81 0.87 -12.34 3.65
CA VAL A 81 2.08 -11.89 4.34
C VAL A 81 1.95 -10.45 4.85
N ASP A 82 1.25 -9.55 4.15
CA ASP A 82 0.95 -8.21 4.69
C ASP A 82 0.21 -8.29 6.03
N HIS A 83 -0.73 -9.24 6.17
CA HIS A 83 -1.42 -9.46 7.44
C HIS A 83 -0.51 -10.13 8.49
N VAL A 84 0.36 -11.05 8.10
CA VAL A 84 1.34 -11.70 9.00
C VAL A 84 2.36 -10.68 9.51
N ASP A 85 2.80 -9.74 8.67
CA ASP A 85 3.80 -8.73 9.01
C ASP A 85 3.34 -7.82 10.16
N LEU A 86 2.05 -7.49 10.25
CA LEU A 86 1.49 -6.76 11.38
C LEU A 86 1.81 -7.45 12.72
N PHE A 87 1.65 -8.77 12.79
CA PHE A 87 1.90 -9.55 14.01
C PHE A 87 3.40 -9.82 14.21
N LEU A 88 4.17 -10.05 13.15
CA LEU A 88 5.62 -10.21 13.23
C LEU A 88 6.28 -8.97 13.83
N LEU A 89 5.96 -7.78 13.31
CA LEU A 89 6.52 -6.52 13.78
C LEU A 89 6.12 -6.19 15.22
N LYS A 90 4.95 -6.64 15.64
CA LYS A 90 4.48 -6.47 17.01
C LYS A 90 5.12 -7.44 18.01
N TRP A 91 5.41 -8.69 17.61
CA TRP A 91 5.80 -9.75 18.52
C TRP A 91 7.28 -10.14 18.47
N ARG A 92 7.97 -9.84 17.37
CA ARG A 92 9.36 -10.27 17.19
C ARG A 92 10.35 -9.16 17.50
N SER A 93 11.51 -9.56 18.02
CA SER A 93 12.61 -8.64 18.28
C SER A 93 13.22 -8.11 16.97
N ASP A 94 13.84 -6.95 17.05
CA ASP A 94 14.54 -6.35 15.91
C ASP A 94 15.62 -7.27 15.33
N ARG A 95 16.40 -7.96 16.19
CA ARG A 95 17.40 -8.94 15.74
C ARG A 95 16.79 -10.10 14.94
N TYR A 96 15.58 -10.52 15.29
CA TYR A 96 14.86 -11.54 14.52
C TYR A 96 14.44 -11.01 13.16
N LEU A 97 13.87 -9.82 13.13
CA LEU A 97 13.36 -9.20 11.91
C LEU A 97 14.48 -8.90 10.91
N ASP A 98 15.65 -8.43 11.38
CA ASP A 98 16.81 -8.11 10.53
C ASP A 98 17.31 -9.30 9.71
N ARG A 99 17.17 -10.52 10.22
CA ARG A 99 17.53 -11.74 9.48
C ARG A 99 16.69 -11.98 8.25
N HIS A 100 15.55 -11.30 8.13
CA HIS A 100 14.56 -11.48 7.07
C HIS A 100 14.31 -10.21 6.27
N PHE A 101 15.24 -9.26 6.33
CA PHE A 101 15.10 -7.95 5.73
C PHE A 101 16.39 -7.52 5.04
N ASP A 102 16.28 -7.20 3.75
CA ASP A 102 17.35 -6.68 2.93
C ASP A 102 17.04 -5.21 2.59
N ILE A 103 18.00 -4.32 2.80
CA ILE A 103 17.83 -2.89 2.53
C ILE A 103 18.85 -2.47 1.47
N ASP A 104 18.35 -1.81 0.43
CA ASP A 104 19.10 -1.21 -0.67
C ASP A 104 18.87 0.31 -0.63
N GLY A 105 19.94 1.07 -0.34
CA GLY A 105 19.92 2.50 -0.07
C GLY A 105 19.68 2.84 1.40
N ASP A 106 19.81 4.11 1.72
CA ASP A 106 19.73 4.63 3.09
C ASP A 106 18.71 5.77 3.19
N TRP A 107 18.07 5.89 4.34
CA TRP A 107 17.34 7.10 4.68
C TRP A 107 18.32 8.25 4.85
N PRO A 108 17.99 9.48 4.39
CA PRO A 108 18.86 10.64 4.56
C PRO A 108 19.31 10.78 6.01
N ALA A 109 20.57 11.11 6.24
CA ALA A 109 21.09 11.36 7.58
C ALA A 109 20.43 12.58 8.24
N GLY A 110 20.43 12.62 9.58
CA GLY A 110 19.87 13.73 10.37
C GLY A 110 18.40 13.54 10.73
N ASP A 111 17.84 14.55 11.38
CA ASP A 111 16.48 14.59 11.96
C ASP A 111 15.52 15.51 11.21
N GLY A 112 15.96 16.10 10.10
CA GLY A 112 15.14 16.98 9.27
C GLY A 112 13.88 16.28 8.72
N ALA A 113 12.79 17.05 8.57
CA ALA A 113 11.57 16.53 7.98
C ALA A 113 11.79 16.09 6.53
N LEU A 114 11.06 15.05 6.13
CA LEU A 114 10.96 14.57 4.77
C LEU A 114 9.58 13.96 4.51
N ILE A 115 9.23 13.77 3.26
CA ILE A 115 8.08 12.95 2.86
C ILE A 115 8.62 11.60 2.37
N ALA A 116 8.43 10.54 3.17
CA ALA A 116 8.67 9.17 2.75
C ALA A 116 7.47 8.71 1.91
N LEU A 117 7.66 8.60 0.60
CA LEU A 117 6.60 8.42 -0.38
C LEU A 117 6.72 7.08 -1.10
N SER A 118 5.63 6.35 -1.14
CA SER A 118 5.52 5.10 -1.86
C SER A 118 4.17 4.99 -2.57
N PHE A 119 3.78 3.76 -2.86
CA PHE A 119 2.49 3.36 -3.38
C PHE A 119 1.91 2.30 -2.43
N HIS A 120 0.61 1.94 -2.56
CA HIS A 120 0.04 0.82 -1.81
C HIS A 120 0.63 -0.50 -2.33
N TRP A 121 1.84 -0.77 -1.91
CA TRP A 121 2.70 -1.79 -2.46
C TRP A 121 3.28 -2.72 -1.38
N GLY A 122 3.19 -4.02 -1.62
CA GLY A 122 3.97 -5.04 -0.92
C GLY A 122 3.84 -5.04 0.60
N ALA A 123 4.98 -4.98 1.28
CA ALA A 123 5.12 -5.17 2.72
C ALA A 123 5.38 -3.85 3.48
N GLY A 124 4.53 -2.85 3.29
CA GLY A 124 4.73 -1.46 3.74
C GLY A 124 5.13 -1.27 5.22
N PHE A 125 4.68 -2.13 6.12
CA PHE A 125 5.04 -2.07 7.55
C PHE A 125 6.55 -2.18 7.82
N TRP A 126 7.32 -2.81 6.96
CA TRP A 126 8.78 -2.92 7.11
C TRP A 126 9.50 -1.59 6.86
N ALA A 127 8.94 -0.73 5.99
CA ALA A 127 9.44 0.63 5.81
C ALA A 127 9.27 1.48 7.07
N LEU A 128 8.10 1.36 7.75
CA LEU A 128 7.85 2.03 9.04
C LEU A 128 8.97 1.74 10.04
N ARG A 129 9.28 0.46 10.22
CA ARG A 129 10.34 0.02 11.11
C ARG A 129 11.72 0.54 10.68
N SER A 130 12.03 0.47 9.39
CA SER A 130 13.31 0.95 8.85
C SER A 130 13.48 2.44 9.11
N LEU A 131 12.46 3.26 8.82
CA LEU A 131 12.48 4.69 9.06
C LEU A 131 12.68 5.04 10.55
N ARG A 132 11.98 4.30 11.43
CA ARG A 132 12.13 4.45 12.89
C ARG A 132 13.53 4.11 13.38
N ARG A 133 14.14 3.05 12.87
CA ARG A 133 15.51 2.65 13.21
C ARG A 133 16.56 3.65 12.72
N GLY A 134 16.27 4.37 11.64
CA GLY A 134 17.03 5.53 11.20
C GLY A 134 16.93 6.76 12.13
N GLY A 135 16.31 6.59 13.32
CA GLY A 135 16.16 7.66 14.32
C GLY A 135 15.02 8.64 14.06
N ARG A 136 14.23 8.44 13.01
CA ARG A 136 13.20 9.40 12.59
C ARG A 136 11.85 9.14 13.28
N ARG A 137 11.21 10.23 13.69
CA ARG A 137 9.78 10.22 14.03
C ARG A 137 8.98 10.49 12.76
N PHE A 138 7.85 9.82 12.61
CA PHE A 138 6.99 10.05 11.45
C PHE A 138 5.50 9.96 11.80
N ALA A 139 4.69 10.73 11.11
CA ALA A 139 3.26 10.63 11.08
C ALA A 139 2.83 9.84 9.83
N GLY A 140 2.05 8.79 10.00
CA GLY A 140 1.40 8.11 8.88
C GLY A 140 0.20 8.90 8.38
N LEU A 141 0.03 9.04 7.06
CA LEU A 141 -1.21 9.53 6.49
C LEU A 141 -2.25 8.41 6.46
N SER A 142 -3.48 8.73 6.85
CA SER A 142 -4.58 7.77 6.89
C SER A 142 -5.91 8.43 6.54
N VAL A 143 -6.93 7.62 6.36
CA VAL A 143 -8.33 8.05 6.35
C VAL A 143 -8.96 7.73 7.71
N ARG A 144 -10.02 8.47 8.08
CA ARG A 144 -10.73 8.18 9.32
C ARG A 144 -11.40 6.81 9.22
N THR A 145 -11.25 6.03 10.28
CA THR A 145 -11.79 4.65 10.38
C THR A 145 -13.12 4.67 11.12
N ASP A 146 -14.13 5.33 10.53
CA ASP A 146 -15.48 5.37 11.11
C ASP A 146 -16.15 3.99 10.99
N PRO A 147 -16.85 3.49 12.02
CA PRO A 147 -17.50 2.19 12.02
C PRO A 147 -18.44 1.97 10.82
N ASP A 148 -19.14 3.01 10.39
CA ASP A 148 -20.11 2.98 9.29
C ASP A 148 -19.45 2.65 7.94
N SER A 149 -18.18 3.03 7.75
CA SER A 149 -17.40 2.73 6.55
C SER A 149 -17.11 1.23 6.35
N PHE A 150 -17.38 0.41 7.36
CA PHE A 150 -17.09 -1.03 7.34
C PHE A 150 -18.32 -1.91 7.09
N ALA A 151 -19.45 -1.35 6.66
CA ALA A 151 -20.69 -2.06 6.35
C ALA A 151 -21.10 -3.06 7.45
N GLY A 152 -20.92 -2.68 8.72
CA GLY A 152 -21.27 -3.48 9.89
C GLY A 152 -20.31 -4.65 10.18
N GLN A 153 -19.14 -4.72 9.54
CA GLN A 153 -18.10 -5.73 9.80
C GLN A 153 -17.22 -5.29 10.99
N ALA A 154 -17.61 -5.66 12.20
CA ALA A 154 -16.92 -5.24 13.42
C ALA A 154 -15.47 -5.72 13.52
N LEU A 155 -15.18 -6.94 13.10
CA LEU A 155 -13.80 -7.47 13.11
C LEU A 155 -12.89 -6.79 12.08
N LEU A 156 -13.45 -6.37 10.93
CA LEU A 156 -12.70 -5.62 9.93
C LEU A 156 -12.37 -4.21 10.45
N HIS A 157 -13.33 -3.53 11.08
CA HIS A 157 -13.10 -2.25 11.73
C HIS A 157 -12.02 -2.34 12.82
N ARG A 158 -12.13 -3.32 13.72
CA ARG A 158 -11.11 -3.56 14.76
C ARG A 158 -9.73 -3.85 14.17
N TYR A 159 -9.68 -4.55 13.05
CA TYR A 159 -8.42 -4.81 12.34
C TYR A 159 -7.80 -3.52 11.79
N ALA A 160 -8.60 -2.64 11.20
CA ALA A 160 -8.13 -1.33 10.72
C ALA A 160 -7.59 -0.47 11.88
N LEU A 161 -8.28 -0.43 13.01
CA LEU A 161 -7.80 0.25 14.22
C LEU A 161 -6.48 -0.34 14.74
N LEU A 162 -6.32 -1.68 14.71
CA LEU A 162 -5.06 -2.33 15.10
C LEU A 162 -3.90 -1.92 14.17
N ARG A 163 -4.13 -1.85 12.86
CA ARG A 163 -3.12 -1.37 11.89
C ARG A 163 -2.73 0.08 12.17
N ASN A 164 -3.69 0.95 12.38
CA ASN A 164 -3.46 2.37 12.72
C ASN A 164 -2.68 2.51 14.03
N ALA A 165 -3.05 1.75 15.07
CA ALA A 165 -2.33 1.74 16.35
C ALA A 165 -0.85 1.31 16.18
N GLU A 166 -0.57 0.37 15.29
CA GLU A 166 0.81 -0.06 15.01
C GLU A 166 1.61 1.02 14.27
N VAL A 167 0.99 1.78 13.36
CA VAL A 167 1.62 2.93 12.71
C VAL A 167 1.97 4.01 13.74
N ILE A 168 1.02 4.37 14.62
CA ILE A 168 1.24 5.34 15.71
C ILE A 168 2.37 4.89 16.62
N ARG A 169 2.32 3.63 17.08
CA ARG A 169 3.35 3.06 17.96
C ARG A 169 4.74 3.10 17.35
N THR A 170 4.86 2.75 16.07
CA THR A 170 6.14 2.69 15.37
C THR A 170 6.65 4.08 15.01
N GLY A 171 5.77 4.99 14.56
CA GLY A 171 6.14 6.36 14.17
C GLY A 171 6.42 7.29 15.34
N ALA A 172 5.96 6.92 16.56
CA ALA A 172 5.98 7.77 17.74
C ALA A 172 5.32 9.14 17.50
N HIS A 173 4.26 9.15 16.68
CA HIS A 173 3.44 10.31 16.35
C HIS A 173 2.02 9.87 15.98
N ASP A 174 1.04 10.72 16.24
CA ASP A 174 -0.34 10.49 15.84
C ASP A 174 -0.49 10.47 14.30
N LEU A 175 -1.56 9.83 13.82
CA LEU A 175 -1.90 9.85 12.40
C LEU A 175 -2.31 11.25 11.96
N VAL A 176 -1.98 11.58 10.72
CA VAL A 176 -2.53 12.74 10.03
C VAL A 176 -3.59 12.24 9.05
N TYR A 177 -4.78 12.83 9.13
CA TYR A 177 -5.91 12.40 8.29
C TYR A 177 -6.00 13.25 7.02
N ILE A 178 -6.12 12.59 5.88
CA ILE A 178 -6.19 13.26 4.56
C ILE A 178 -7.40 14.20 4.50
N GLY A 179 -8.54 13.82 5.10
CA GLY A 179 -9.76 14.63 5.15
C GLY A 179 -9.66 15.95 5.91
N ASP A 180 -8.63 16.13 6.75
CA ASP A 180 -8.39 17.36 7.50
C ASP A 180 -7.63 18.43 6.66
N GLY A 181 -7.36 18.13 5.40
CA GLY A 181 -6.67 19.01 4.48
C GLY A 181 -5.14 19.09 4.70
N PRO A 182 -4.45 19.98 3.98
CA PRO A 182 -2.98 20.02 3.98
C PRO A 182 -2.35 20.68 5.21
N ARG A 183 -3.12 21.46 6.00
CA ARG A 183 -2.58 22.23 7.14
C ARG A 183 -1.95 21.36 8.23
N PRO A 184 -2.56 20.25 8.69
CA PRO A 184 -1.94 19.36 9.67
C PRO A 184 -0.65 18.73 9.15
N MET A 185 -0.61 18.34 7.86
CA MET A 185 0.59 17.79 7.21
C MET A 185 1.73 18.82 7.22
N LEU A 186 1.43 20.06 6.81
CA LEU A 186 2.42 21.14 6.77
C LEU A 186 2.97 21.44 8.17
N ARG A 187 2.11 21.49 9.19
CA ARG A 187 2.56 21.68 10.59
C ARG A 187 3.47 20.57 11.07
N ALA A 188 3.18 19.30 10.73
CA ALA A 188 4.02 18.16 11.09
C ALA A 188 5.42 18.29 10.45
N LEU A 189 5.50 18.62 9.17
CA LEU A 189 6.77 18.85 8.47
C LEU A 189 7.55 20.03 9.05
N GLN A 190 6.89 21.14 9.35
CA GLN A 190 7.51 22.31 9.98
C GLN A 190 8.05 22.02 11.40
N ALA A 191 7.45 21.07 12.10
CA ALA A 191 7.91 20.57 13.41
C ALA A 191 9.02 19.51 13.32
N GLY A 192 9.59 19.25 12.13
CA GLY A 192 10.63 18.24 11.92
C GLY A 192 10.12 16.80 11.83
N THR A 193 8.79 16.59 11.85
CA THR A 193 8.21 15.24 11.73
C THR A 193 8.16 14.80 10.28
N CYS A 194 8.64 13.60 9.97
CA CYS A 194 8.49 13.02 8.64
C CYS A 194 7.02 12.63 8.37
N LEU A 195 6.58 12.74 7.13
CA LEU A 195 5.32 12.13 6.69
C LEU A 195 5.61 10.84 5.96
N LEU A 196 4.88 9.78 6.31
CA LEU A 196 4.92 8.52 5.58
C LEU A 196 3.57 8.28 4.92
N THR A 197 3.58 8.13 3.59
CA THR A 197 2.34 8.09 2.80
C THR A 197 2.51 7.34 1.48
N SER A 198 1.37 7.08 0.84
CA SER A 198 1.27 6.58 -0.54
C SER A 198 0.63 7.65 -1.42
N ILE A 199 1.11 7.78 -2.67
CA ILE A 199 0.63 8.77 -3.62
C ILE A 199 -0.57 8.26 -4.45
N ASP A 200 -0.76 6.95 -4.55
CA ASP A 200 -1.75 6.29 -5.39
C ASP A 200 -3.16 6.19 -4.76
N VAL A 201 -3.69 7.31 -4.30
CA VAL A 201 -5.08 7.42 -3.86
C VAL A 201 -5.81 8.34 -4.85
N PRO A 202 -6.67 7.80 -5.73
CA PRO A 202 -7.35 8.60 -6.75
C PRO A 202 -8.16 9.76 -6.15
N GLY A 203 -8.17 10.90 -6.84
CA GLY A 203 -8.96 12.08 -6.44
C GLY A 203 -8.40 12.90 -5.28
N VAL A 204 -7.20 12.59 -4.78
CA VAL A 204 -6.60 13.31 -3.63
C VAL A 204 -5.56 14.32 -4.09
N GLY A 205 -5.80 15.61 -3.83
CA GLY A 205 -4.80 16.68 -4.01
C GLY A 205 -4.61 17.16 -5.45
N GLY A 206 -5.55 16.86 -6.35
CA GLY A 206 -5.49 17.13 -7.78
C GLY A 206 -4.54 16.18 -8.51
N GLU A 207 -4.77 16.01 -9.78
CA GLU A 207 -4.06 15.04 -10.63
C GLU A 207 -3.19 15.75 -11.65
N MET A 208 -2.11 15.09 -12.07
CA MET A 208 -1.24 15.56 -13.15
C MET A 208 -1.05 14.44 -14.18
N PRO A 209 -1.00 14.78 -15.48
CA PRO A 209 -0.77 13.81 -16.55
C PRO A 209 0.64 13.21 -16.42
N VAL A 210 0.73 11.93 -16.67
CA VAL A 210 1.99 11.16 -16.67
C VAL A 210 1.91 10.02 -17.68
N ARG A 211 3.05 9.37 -17.95
CA ARG A 211 3.09 8.09 -18.67
C ARG A 211 3.27 6.95 -17.69
N LEU A 212 2.46 5.90 -17.78
CA LEU A 212 2.51 4.72 -16.96
C LEU A 212 2.18 3.49 -17.80
N LEU A 213 3.01 2.46 -17.79
CA LEU A 213 2.87 1.25 -18.62
C LEU A 213 2.67 1.58 -20.13
N ASP A 214 3.46 2.53 -20.62
CA ASP A 214 3.40 3.06 -21.99
C ASP A 214 2.04 3.67 -22.41
N ARG A 215 1.21 4.05 -21.43
CA ARG A 215 -0.12 4.64 -21.62
C ARG A 215 -0.20 6.03 -21.00
N ASP A 216 -1.13 6.84 -21.49
CA ASP A 216 -1.48 8.09 -20.84
C ASP A 216 -2.23 7.81 -19.56
N ALA A 217 -1.76 8.41 -18.47
CA ALA A 217 -2.28 8.24 -17.14
C ALA A 217 -2.24 9.56 -16.37
N GLN A 218 -2.80 9.54 -15.18
CA GLN A 218 -2.74 10.66 -14.24
C GLN A 218 -2.47 10.14 -12.84
N LEU A 219 -1.64 10.86 -12.09
CA LEU A 219 -1.36 10.55 -10.70
C LEU A 219 -1.65 11.75 -9.81
N PRO A 220 -2.10 11.50 -8.56
CA PRO A 220 -2.28 12.56 -7.56
C PRO A 220 -0.98 13.33 -7.30
N SER A 221 -1.05 14.66 -7.32
CA SER A 221 0.12 15.54 -7.16
C SER A 221 0.23 16.19 -5.78
N GLY A 222 -0.70 15.89 -4.88
CA GLY A 222 -0.81 16.56 -3.59
C GLY A 222 0.45 16.51 -2.74
N MET A 223 1.14 15.36 -2.71
CA MET A 223 2.37 15.21 -1.92
C MET A 223 3.56 15.94 -2.54
N ILE A 224 3.64 16.02 -3.87
CA ILE A 224 4.67 16.80 -4.58
C ILE A 224 4.48 18.30 -4.25
N LYS A 225 3.25 18.81 -4.37
CA LYS A 225 2.92 20.20 -4.01
C LYS A 225 3.19 20.51 -2.53
N LEU A 226 2.95 19.54 -1.65
CA LEU A 226 3.22 19.69 -0.22
C LEU A 226 4.72 19.77 0.08
N ALA A 227 5.52 18.90 -0.54
CA ALA A 227 6.98 18.89 -0.40
C ALA A 227 7.61 20.21 -0.87
N GLU A 228 7.19 20.69 -2.04
CA GLU A 228 7.61 21.98 -2.56
C GLU A 228 7.26 23.14 -1.62
N LYS A 229 6.01 23.18 -1.14
CA LYS A 229 5.57 24.23 -0.21
C LYS A 229 6.28 24.19 1.14
N ALA A 230 6.57 22.98 1.65
CA ALA A 230 7.27 22.79 2.91
C ALA A 230 8.79 22.88 2.78
N GLN A 231 9.33 22.95 1.55
CA GLN A 231 10.78 22.93 1.25
C GLN A 231 11.49 21.72 1.88
N VAL A 232 10.84 20.55 1.83
CA VAL A 232 11.39 19.29 2.33
C VAL A 232 11.60 18.29 1.20
N PRO A 233 12.59 17.39 1.29
CA PRO A 233 12.81 16.39 0.28
C PRO A 233 11.72 15.29 0.31
N ILE A 234 11.47 14.71 -0.85
CA ILE A 234 10.75 13.46 -1.00
C ILE A 234 11.76 12.32 -1.11
N VAL A 235 11.54 11.25 -0.36
CA VAL A 235 12.29 10.01 -0.48
C VAL A 235 11.34 8.91 -0.94
N PHE A 236 11.48 8.49 -2.19
CA PHE A 236 10.71 7.38 -2.73
C PHE A 236 11.26 6.05 -2.21
N PHE A 237 10.37 5.14 -1.88
CA PHE A 237 10.76 3.81 -1.46
C PHE A 237 9.78 2.74 -1.96
N ALA A 238 10.25 1.50 -2.04
CA ALA A 238 9.43 0.34 -2.32
C ALA A 238 9.80 -0.81 -1.38
N VAL A 239 8.80 -1.52 -0.85
CA VAL A 239 9.01 -2.72 -0.02
C VAL A 239 8.25 -3.88 -0.61
N TRP A 240 8.93 -4.98 -0.89
CA TRP A 240 8.28 -6.19 -1.40
C TRP A 240 8.81 -7.45 -0.73
N LEU A 241 8.06 -8.52 -0.87
CA LEU A 241 8.45 -9.86 -0.45
C LEU A 241 9.14 -10.57 -1.61
N ASP A 242 10.24 -11.23 -1.33
CA ASP A 242 10.78 -12.23 -2.25
C ASP A 242 9.97 -13.53 -2.09
N PRO A 243 9.19 -13.95 -3.10
CA PRO A 243 8.30 -15.11 -2.99
C PRO A 243 9.04 -16.45 -2.92
N ALA A 244 10.34 -16.48 -3.24
CA ALA A 244 11.17 -17.67 -3.13
C ALA A 244 11.70 -17.86 -1.70
N THR A 245 12.21 -16.80 -1.11
CA THR A 245 12.93 -16.85 0.18
C THR A 245 12.12 -16.38 1.38
N GLY A 246 11.07 -15.59 1.16
CA GLY A 246 10.30 -14.94 2.22
C GLY A 246 11.01 -13.75 2.87
N ARG A 247 12.13 -13.29 2.31
CA ARG A 247 12.80 -12.07 2.76
C ARG A 247 12.04 -10.84 2.25
N ARG A 248 11.98 -9.80 3.06
CA ARG A 248 11.46 -8.49 2.62
C ARG A 248 12.62 -7.71 2.08
N LYS A 249 12.39 -7.01 1.00
CA LYS A 249 13.38 -6.15 0.34
C LYS A 249 12.86 -4.73 0.36
N LEU A 250 13.65 -3.80 0.89
CA LEU A 250 13.36 -2.37 0.86
C LEU A 250 14.37 -1.71 -0.07
N ARG A 251 13.87 -0.94 -1.02
CA ARG A 251 14.69 -0.02 -1.81
C ARG A 251 14.32 1.40 -1.45
N ILE A 252 15.33 2.18 -1.08
CA ILE A 252 15.22 3.61 -0.76
C ILE A 252 15.93 4.38 -1.88
N ARG A 253 15.26 5.38 -2.44
CA ARG A 253 15.83 6.23 -3.49
C ARG A 253 16.48 7.45 -2.88
N GLU A 254 17.39 8.07 -3.64
CA GLU A 254 17.99 9.35 -3.26
C GLU A 254 16.92 10.42 -3.00
N PRO A 255 17.15 11.34 -2.05
CA PRO A 255 16.24 12.43 -1.77
C PRO A 255 16.00 13.32 -2.99
N LEU A 256 14.75 13.59 -3.31
CA LEU A 256 14.33 14.48 -4.38
C LEU A 256 13.84 15.80 -3.79
N HIS A 257 14.52 16.90 -4.06
CA HIS A 257 14.02 18.24 -3.81
C HIS A 257 13.17 18.71 -5.00
N VAL A 258 11.94 19.14 -4.73
CA VAL A 258 11.01 19.54 -5.79
C VAL A 258 11.31 20.97 -6.22
N THR A 259 12.06 21.11 -7.31
CA THR A 259 12.32 22.37 -8.01
C THR A 259 11.45 22.52 -9.25
N ASP A 260 10.98 21.40 -9.80
CA ASP A 260 10.08 21.29 -10.93
C ASP A 260 9.07 20.17 -10.62
N ARG A 261 7.77 20.54 -10.60
CA ARG A 261 6.69 19.60 -10.29
C ARG A 261 6.49 18.56 -11.36
N GLU A 262 6.64 18.93 -12.62
CA GLU A 262 6.46 18.03 -13.74
C GLU A 262 7.56 16.95 -13.72
N ALA A 263 8.81 17.35 -13.57
CA ALA A 263 9.92 16.42 -13.40
C ALA A 263 9.75 15.50 -12.19
N ALA A 264 9.27 16.01 -11.06
CA ALA A 264 9.00 15.22 -9.88
C ALA A 264 7.85 14.22 -10.09
N MET A 265 6.79 14.59 -10.82
CA MET A 265 5.70 13.69 -11.18
C MET A 265 6.14 12.61 -12.16
N HIS A 266 6.97 12.94 -13.15
CA HIS A 266 7.58 11.95 -14.04
C HIS A 266 8.47 10.97 -13.29
N PHE A 267 9.22 11.44 -12.30
CA PHE A 267 10.02 10.56 -11.43
C PHE A 267 9.11 9.62 -10.64
N ALA A 268 8.01 10.12 -10.05
CA ALA A 268 7.04 9.30 -9.33
C ALA A 268 6.42 8.24 -10.24
N ALA A 269 6.02 8.63 -11.46
CA ALA A 269 5.46 7.71 -12.45
C ALA A 269 6.47 6.64 -12.88
N SER A 270 7.73 7.02 -13.16
CA SER A 270 8.77 6.06 -13.52
C SER A 270 9.08 5.07 -12.39
N HIS A 271 8.99 5.53 -11.13
CA HIS A 271 9.17 4.66 -9.97
C HIS A 271 8.03 3.63 -9.85
N LEU A 272 6.77 4.06 -10.04
CA LEU A 272 5.62 3.15 -10.07
C LEU A 272 5.70 2.19 -11.26
N ASP A 273 6.06 2.68 -12.44
CA ASP A 273 6.21 1.87 -13.65
C ASP A 273 7.21 0.74 -13.45
N TRP A 274 8.39 1.08 -12.89
CA TRP A 274 9.38 0.08 -12.51
C TRP A 274 8.80 -0.95 -11.52
N MET A 275 8.08 -0.51 -10.49
CA MET A 275 7.48 -1.41 -9.50
C MET A 275 6.47 -2.36 -10.17
N LEU A 276 5.58 -1.84 -11.00
CA LEU A 276 4.55 -2.62 -11.69
C LEU A 276 5.14 -3.65 -12.67
N ARG A 277 6.23 -3.32 -13.36
CA ARG A 277 6.91 -4.25 -14.26
C ARG A 277 7.73 -5.30 -13.50
N ALA A 278 8.38 -4.91 -12.39
CA ALA A 278 9.24 -5.80 -11.61
C ALA A 278 8.45 -6.83 -10.80
N VAL A 279 7.37 -6.40 -10.13
CA VAL A 279 6.58 -7.26 -9.23
C VAL A 279 5.10 -6.84 -9.26
N PRO A 280 4.40 -7.05 -10.38
CA PRO A 280 3.02 -6.56 -10.57
C PRO A 280 2.06 -7.08 -9.49
N ALA A 281 2.26 -8.29 -8.99
CA ALA A 281 1.43 -8.89 -7.96
C ALA A 281 1.50 -8.17 -6.59
N ALA A 282 2.49 -7.30 -6.36
CA ALA A 282 2.65 -6.59 -5.10
C ALA A 282 1.80 -5.32 -4.98
N TRP A 283 1.23 -4.81 -6.07
CA TRP A 283 0.38 -3.62 -6.02
C TRP A 283 -1.02 -3.94 -5.48
N HIS A 284 -1.37 -3.34 -4.37
CA HIS A 284 -2.66 -3.60 -3.71
C HIS A 284 -3.84 -2.86 -4.36
N PHE A 285 -3.55 -1.89 -5.25
CA PHE A 285 -4.54 -0.97 -5.82
C PHE A 285 -4.93 -1.30 -7.27
N TRP A 286 -4.67 -2.52 -7.76
CA TRP A 286 -5.17 -2.94 -9.08
C TRP A 286 -6.67 -2.71 -9.27
N ALA A 287 -7.47 -2.89 -8.22
CA ALA A 287 -8.91 -2.64 -8.29
C ALA A 287 -9.27 -1.18 -8.63
N TYR A 288 -8.33 -0.25 -8.45
CA TYR A 288 -8.49 1.17 -8.75
C TYR A 288 -7.66 1.61 -9.98
N ALA A 289 -7.02 0.68 -10.69
CA ALA A 289 -6.14 1.00 -11.81
C ALA A 289 -6.83 1.86 -12.88
N ASP A 290 -8.09 1.55 -13.20
CA ASP A 290 -8.87 2.27 -14.20
C ASP A 290 -9.06 3.76 -13.87
N ALA A 291 -8.95 4.16 -12.60
CA ALA A 291 -8.99 5.55 -12.18
C ALA A 291 -7.74 6.35 -12.55
N PHE A 292 -6.62 5.68 -12.83
CA PHE A 292 -5.37 6.32 -13.20
C PHE A 292 -5.18 6.44 -14.73
N PHE A 293 -5.80 5.57 -15.53
CA PHE A 293 -5.59 5.52 -16.98
C PHE A 293 -6.70 6.24 -17.75
N LEU A 294 -6.33 7.28 -18.49
CA LEU A 294 -7.27 8.18 -19.20
C LEU A 294 -8.14 7.46 -20.23
N GLN A 295 -7.61 6.44 -20.91
CA GLN A 295 -8.39 5.68 -21.90
C GLN A 295 -9.52 4.85 -21.28
N ALA A 296 -9.32 4.34 -20.06
CA ALA A 296 -10.36 3.61 -19.33
C ALA A 296 -11.49 4.54 -18.89
N GLN A 297 -11.16 5.77 -18.48
CA GLN A 297 -12.16 6.78 -18.09
C GLN A 297 -13.03 7.21 -19.29
N SER A 298 -12.43 7.38 -20.48
CA SER A 298 -13.16 7.73 -21.71
C SER A 298 -14.12 6.62 -22.15
N ALA A 299 -13.77 5.34 -21.92
CA ALA A 299 -14.63 4.20 -22.24
C ALA A 299 -15.80 4.09 -21.24
N ALA A 300 -15.55 4.28 -19.96
CA ALA A 300 -16.61 4.28 -18.93
C ALA A 300 -17.61 5.42 -19.16
N THR A 301 -17.13 6.62 -19.46
CA THR A 301 -18.00 7.78 -19.76
C THR A 301 -18.84 7.57 -21.02
N ARG A 302 -18.34 6.85 -22.02
CA ARG A 302 -19.14 6.50 -23.23
C ARG A 302 -20.23 5.49 -22.91
N LEU A 303 -19.96 4.47 -22.11
CA LEU A 303 -20.95 3.48 -21.69
C LEU A 303 -22.07 4.11 -20.85
N ASP A 304 -21.71 5.01 -19.92
CA ASP A 304 -22.70 5.76 -19.13
C ASP A 304 -23.59 6.68 -19.99
N LEU A 305 -23.04 7.26 -21.07
CA LEU A 305 -23.80 8.09 -22.02
C LEU A 305 -24.69 7.25 -22.95
N GLU A 306 -24.24 6.07 -23.36
CA GLU A 306 -25.05 5.14 -24.19
C GLU A 306 -26.20 4.56 -23.39
N ASP A 307 -26.00 4.21 -22.11
CA ASP A 307 -27.06 3.74 -21.20
C ASP A 307 -28.09 4.84 -20.91
N GLN A 308 -27.68 6.11 -20.80
CA GLN A 308 -28.58 7.25 -20.62
C GLN A 308 -29.37 7.63 -21.89
N GLN A 309 -28.85 7.31 -23.10
CA GLN A 309 -29.57 7.53 -24.35
C GLN A 309 -30.51 6.39 -24.73
N SER A 310 -30.38 5.24 -24.05
CA SER A 310 -31.18 4.04 -24.29
C SER A 310 -32.32 3.86 -23.27
N ALA A 311 -32.45 4.76 -22.29
CA ALA A 311 -33.50 4.80 -21.27
C ALA A 311 -34.45 5.96 -21.51
#